data_918d67ea70070118d0561d9fda088a4b
#
_entry.id   918d67ea70070118d0561d9fda088a4b
#
_cell.length_a   1.000
_cell.length_b   1.000
_cell.length_c   1.000
_cell.angle_alpha   90.00
_cell.angle_beta   90.00
_cell.angle_gamma   90.00
#
_symmetry.space_group_name_H-M   'P 1'
#
loop_
_entity.id
_entity.type
_entity.pdbx_description
1 polymer ?
#
loop_
_entity_poly.entity_id
_entity_poly.type
_entity_poly.pdbx_seq_one_letter_code
_entity_poly.pdbx_strand_id
1 'polypeptide(L)'
;MPKKKINRAGLIPYLKEGDEILMLFMKPSKPKYGGDVFQIAKGKQEPEEKIKDTAIREAQEELGLFTGNVTEVTRIGEFLGRTTIFIAEVEDQDAFGDPHFETSETKWMTLEEFLKEGRDLHRPVVKAAHRKIKKLLGE
;
A
#
# COMPACT_ATOMS: atom_id res chain seq x y z
N MET A 1 26.41 -20.19 -8.37
CA MET A 1 26.11 -18.80 -8.02
C MET A 1 24.77 -18.73 -7.30
N PRO A 2 24.72 -18.15 -6.12
CA PRO A 2 23.46 -17.97 -5.46
C PRO A 2 22.59 -17.02 -6.27
N LYS A 3 21.31 -17.29 -6.36
CA LYS A 3 20.38 -16.40 -7.03
C LYS A 3 20.26 -15.11 -6.23
N LYS A 4 20.26 -13.98 -6.92
CA LYS A 4 20.04 -12.69 -6.29
C LYS A 4 18.61 -12.66 -5.73
N LYS A 5 18.48 -12.39 -4.45
CA LYS A 5 17.18 -12.31 -3.80
C LYS A 5 16.49 -10.98 -4.13
N ILE A 6 15.21 -11.05 -4.51
CA ILE A 6 14.44 -9.88 -4.85
C ILE A 6 13.70 -9.39 -3.61
N ASN A 7 13.96 -8.16 -3.22
CA ASN A 7 13.24 -7.49 -2.15
C ASN A 7 12.17 -6.60 -2.78
N ARG A 8 11.01 -6.55 -2.13
CA ARG A 8 9.91 -5.69 -2.54
C ARG A 8 9.48 -4.82 -1.37
N ALA A 9 8.80 -3.76 -1.68
CA ALA A 9 8.20 -2.92 -0.65
C ALA A 9 6.87 -2.40 -1.13
N GLY A 10 5.96 -2.20 -0.19
CA GLY A 10 4.66 -1.65 -0.46
C GLY A 10 4.24 -0.65 0.59
N LEU A 11 3.25 0.16 0.26
CA LEU A 11 2.79 1.21 1.15
C LEU A 11 1.28 1.32 1.06
N ILE A 12 0.65 1.42 2.24
CA ILE A 12 -0.79 1.60 2.35
C ILE A 12 -1.03 3.00 2.91
N PRO A 13 -1.50 3.95 2.09
CA PRO A 13 -1.93 5.24 2.61
C PRO A 13 -3.18 5.05 3.46
N TYR A 14 -3.28 5.79 4.55
CA TYR A 14 -4.47 5.74 5.39
C TYR A 14 -4.82 7.09 5.97
N LEU A 15 -6.07 7.24 6.35
CA LEU A 15 -6.55 8.36 7.15
C LEU A 15 -7.79 7.93 7.91
N LYS A 16 -8.16 8.72 8.91
CA LYS A 16 -9.39 8.50 9.65
C LYS A 16 -10.40 9.53 9.21
N GLU A 17 -11.59 9.06 8.83
CA GLU A 17 -12.70 9.93 8.46
C GLU A 17 -13.90 9.58 9.33
N GLY A 18 -14.29 10.49 10.23
CA GLY A 18 -15.27 10.17 11.24
C GLY A 18 -14.75 9.06 12.16
N ASP A 19 -15.50 7.98 12.27
CA ASP A 19 -15.12 6.82 13.07
C ASP A 19 -14.46 5.72 12.24
N GLU A 20 -14.30 5.93 10.93
CA GLU A 20 -13.77 4.92 10.04
C GLU A 20 -12.30 5.15 9.67
N ILE A 21 -11.55 4.06 9.61
CA ILE A 21 -10.19 4.06 9.09
C ILE A 21 -10.28 3.66 7.63
N LEU A 22 -9.82 4.55 6.75
CA LEU A 22 -9.80 4.29 5.31
C LEU A 22 -8.36 4.04 4.86
N MET A 23 -8.19 3.06 3.98
CA MET A 23 -6.91 2.68 3.40
C MET A 23 -7.04 2.68 1.89
N LEU A 24 -5.99 3.10 1.19
CA LEU A 24 -6.03 3.22 -0.27
C LEU A 24 -5.37 2.02 -0.94
N PHE A 25 -6.10 1.41 -1.87
CA PHE A 25 -5.65 0.25 -2.63
C PHE A 25 -5.81 0.50 -4.13
N MET A 26 -5.13 -0.34 -4.91
CA MET A 26 -5.19 -0.26 -6.36
C MET A 26 -5.66 -1.58 -6.96
N LYS A 27 -6.24 -1.49 -8.16
CA LYS A 27 -6.59 -2.65 -8.97
C LYS A 27 -5.74 -2.60 -10.22
N PRO A 28 -5.00 -3.67 -10.56
CA PRO A 28 -4.18 -3.66 -11.77
C PRO A 28 -5.00 -3.54 -13.03
N SER A 29 -4.39 -2.94 -14.07
CA SER A 29 -5.04 -2.82 -15.37
C SER A 29 -5.06 -4.13 -16.15
N LYS A 30 -4.20 -5.09 -15.77
CA LYS A 30 -4.12 -6.40 -16.43
C LYS A 30 -4.03 -7.50 -15.39
N PRO A 31 -4.72 -8.65 -15.61
CA PRO A 31 -4.69 -9.76 -14.66
C PRO A 31 -3.30 -10.30 -14.33
N LYS A 32 -2.37 -10.20 -15.27
CA LYS A 32 -0.99 -10.69 -15.07
C LYS A 32 -0.22 -9.95 -13.97
N TYR A 33 -0.71 -8.78 -13.55
CA TYR A 33 -0.07 -8.01 -12.48
C TYR A 33 -0.61 -8.34 -11.08
N GLY A 34 -1.35 -9.42 -10.94
CA GLY A 34 -1.84 -9.85 -9.63
C GLY A 34 -3.33 -10.08 -9.56
N GLY A 35 -3.97 -10.28 -10.70
CA GLY A 35 -5.41 -10.54 -10.77
C GLY A 35 -6.22 -9.27 -10.96
N ASP A 36 -7.55 -9.41 -10.90
CA ASP A 36 -8.50 -8.34 -11.14
C ASP A 36 -9.21 -7.96 -9.84
N VAL A 37 -8.43 -7.70 -8.80
CA VAL A 37 -8.94 -7.36 -7.46
C VAL A 37 -8.08 -6.26 -6.86
N PHE A 38 -8.62 -5.56 -5.87
CA PHE A 38 -7.87 -4.54 -5.15
C PHE A 38 -6.74 -5.15 -4.34
N GLN A 39 -5.59 -4.47 -4.32
CA GLN A 39 -4.40 -4.94 -3.66
C GLN A 39 -3.50 -3.79 -3.21
N ILE A 40 -2.49 -4.15 -2.41
CA ILE A 40 -1.52 -3.19 -1.90
C ILE A 40 -0.61 -2.72 -3.04
N ALA A 41 -0.36 -1.42 -3.13
CA ALA A 41 0.64 -0.87 -4.05
C ALA A 41 2.03 -1.34 -3.59
N LYS A 42 2.76 -2.03 -4.45
CA LYS A 42 4.08 -2.57 -4.11
C LYS A 42 4.88 -2.90 -5.36
N GLY A 43 6.18 -3.01 -5.19
CA GLY A 43 7.06 -3.41 -6.29
C GLY A 43 8.48 -3.69 -5.85
N LYS A 44 9.34 -3.94 -6.81
CA LYS A 44 10.72 -4.36 -6.58
C LYS A 44 11.62 -3.19 -6.18
N GLN A 45 12.50 -3.47 -5.24
CA GLN A 45 13.56 -2.54 -4.85
C GLN A 45 14.56 -2.40 -6.01
N GLU A 46 14.91 -1.17 -6.34
CA GLU A 46 15.92 -0.89 -7.34
C GLU A 46 17.31 -0.87 -6.72
N PRO A 47 18.38 -1.04 -7.52
CA PRO A 47 19.76 -0.96 -7.00
C PRO A 47 19.99 0.34 -6.26
N GLU A 48 20.64 0.25 -5.09
CA GLU A 48 20.98 1.39 -4.24
C GLU A 48 19.80 2.15 -3.65
N GLU A 49 18.57 1.68 -3.87
CA GLU A 49 17.38 2.27 -3.30
C GLU A 49 17.15 1.75 -1.89
N LYS A 50 16.79 2.63 -0.95
CA LYS A 50 16.39 2.22 0.38
C LYS A 50 14.98 1.62 0.30
N ILE A 51 14.71 0.61 1.13
CA ILE A 51 13.43 -0.11 1.05
C ILE A 51 12.22 0.81 1.30
N LYS A 52 12.37 1.78 2.17
CA LYS A 52 11.31 2.77 2.42
C LYS A 52 11.04 3.62 1.16
N ASP A 53 12.12 4.00 0.46
CA ASP A 53 12.00 4.79 -0.77
C ASP A 53 11.35 3.97 -1.89
N THR A 54 11.59 2.66 -1.90
CA THR A 54 10.90 1.75 -2.83
C THR A 54 9.39 1.80 -2.59
N ALA A 55 8.97 1.71 -1.33
CA ALA A 55 7.55 1.75 -0.99
C ALA A 55 6.90 3.06 -1.42
N ILE A 56 7.57 4.18 -1.17
CA ILE A 56 7.08 5.50 -1.54
C ILE A 56 6.99 5.65 -3.06
N ARG A 57 8.04 5.23 -3.78
CA ARG A 57 8.06 5.31 -5.25
C ARG A 57 6.93 4.48 -5.87
N GLU A 58 6.73 3.25 -5.38
CA GLU A 58 5.66 2.39 -5.89
C GLU A 58 4.28 2.98 -5.61
N ALA A 59 4.10 3.62 -4.45
CA ALA A 59 2.84 4.30 -4.14
C ALA A 59 2.62 5.52 -5.04
N GLN A 60 3.69 6.24 -5.39
CA GLN A 60 3.60 7.36 -6.33
C GLN A 60 3.15 6.86 -7.71
N GLU A 61 3.74 5.76 -8.16
CA GLU A 61 3.42 5.19 -9.48
C GLU A 61 2.03 4.56 -9.52
N GLU A 62 1.69 3.77 -8.52
CA GLU A 62 0.46 2.96 -8.56
C GLU A 62 -0.77 3.65 -7.96
N LEU A 63 -0.58 4.63 -7.09
CA LEU A 63 -1.68 5.31 -6.42
C LEU A 63 -1.73 6.81 -6.70
N GLY A 64 -0.69 7.38 -7.29
CA GLY A 64 -0.62 8.82 -7.48
C GLY A 64 -0.29 9.59 -6.20
N LEU A 65 0.40 8.96 -5.25
CA LEU A 65 0.75 9.57 -3.98
C LEU A 65 1.63 10.80 -4.16
N PHE A 66 1.33 11.87 -3.43
CA PHE A 66 2.19 13.04 -3.31
C PHE A 66 2.82 13.03 -1.91
N THR A 67 4.14 13.14 -1.84
CA THR A 67 4.84 13.15 -0.55
C THR A 67 4.43 14.32 0.33
N GLY A 68 4.03 15.44 -0.28
CA GLY A 68 3.53 16.60 0.48
C GLY A 68 2.21 16.35 1.20
N ASN A 69 1.49 15.26 0.85
CA ASN A 69 0.26 14.86 1.52
C ASN A 69 0.52 13.90 2.68
N VAL A 70 1.75 13.42 2.82
CA VAL A 70 2.12 12.41 3.83
C VAL A 70 2.60 13.10 5.10
N THR A 71 2.01 12.76 6.24
CA THR A 71 2.42 13.29 7.54
C THR A 71 3.36 12.36 8.30
N GLU A 72 3.23 11.04 8.09
CA GLU A 72 4.05 10.07 8.78
C GLU A 72 4.08 8.74 8.02
N VAL A 73 5.25 8.09 8.00
CA VAL A 73 5.42 6.76 7.40
C VAL A 73 5.92 5.81 8.48
N THR A 74 5.26 4.68 8.63
CA THR A 74 5.59 3.68 9.65
C THR A 74 5.77 2.31 9.01
N ARG A 75 6.88 1.63 9.35
CA ARG A 75 7.11 0.25 8.92
C ARG A 75 6.27 -0.70 9.79
N ILE A 76 5.55 -1.62 9.18
CA ILE A 76 4.75 -2.58 9.94
C ILE A 76 5.34 -4.00 9.95
N GLY A 77 6.20 -4.33 9.01
CA GLY A 77 6.87 -5.62 9.00
C GLY A 77 7.20 -6.12 7.61
N GLU A 78 7.69 -7.34 7.56
CA GLU A 78 8.00 -8.03 6.30
C GLU A 78 6.98 -9.15 6.11
N PHE A 79 6.40 -9.21 4.92
CA PHE A 79 5.32 -10.14 4.58
C PHE A 79 5.54 -10.69 3.17
N LEU A 80 4.74 -11.68 2.78
CA LEU A 80 4.71 -12.17 1.40
C LEU A 80 6.11 -12.50 0.87
N GLY A 81 6.88 -13.23 1.68
CA GLY A 81 8.25 -13.53 1.39
C GLY A 81 9.14 -12.36 1.77
N ARG A 82 9.59 -11.57 0.80
CA ARG A 82 10.55 -10.48 1.05
C ARG A 82 9.94 -9.10 0.76
N THR A 83 8.70 -8.90 1.16
CA THR A 83 8.02 -7.62 0.96
C THR A 83 7.90 -6.87 2.27
N THR A 84 8.57 -5.71 2.36
CA THR A 84 8.46 -4.84 3.52
C THR A 84 7.27 -3.90 3.31
N ILE A 85 6.35 -3.88 4.26
CA ILE A 85 5.13 -3.08 4.16
C ILE A 85 5.20 -1.90 5.12
N PHE A 86 4.81 -0.74 4.58
CA PHE A 86 4.71 0.51 5.32
C PHE A 86 3.27 1.00 5.27
N ILE A 87 2.91 1.80 6.28
CA ILE A 87 1.67 2.57 6.25
C ILE A 87 2.06 4.04 6.27
N ALA A 88 1.26 4.88 5.62
CA ALA A 88 1.53 6.30 5.54
C ALA A 88 0.26 7.09 5.82
N GLU A 89 0.29 7.90 6.89
CA GLU A 89 -0.83 8.78 7.18
C GLU A 89 -0.84 9.92 6.18
N VAL A 90 -2.00 10.20 5.60
CA VAL A 90 -2.18 11.33 4.68
C VAL A 90 -3.22 12.29 5.23
N GLU A 91 -3.12 13.55 4.81
CA GLU A 91 -4.04 14.59 5.26
C GLU A 91 -5.31 14.67 4.44
N ASP A 92 -5.19 14.48 3.12
CA ASP A 92 -6.29 14.71 2.19
C ASP A 92 -6.46 13.50 1.27
N GLN A 93 -7.63 12.86 1.34
CA GLN A 93 -7.91 11.68 0.51
C GLN A 93 -8.04 12.02 -0.98
N ASP A 94 -8.25 13.29 -1.32
CA ASP A 94 -8.41 13.72 -2.70
C ASP A 94 -7.12 14.29 -3.31
N ALA A 95 -6.09 14.51 -2.50
CA ALA A 95 -4.83 15.10 -2.97
C ALA A 95 -3.89 14.01 -3.52
N PHE A 96 -4.34 13.34 -4.57
CA PHE A 96 -3.58 12.31 -5.28
C PHE A 96 -3.56 12.64 -6.76
N GLY A 97 -2.43 12.35 -7.40
CA GLY A 97 -2.29 12.51 -8.84
C GLY A 97 -2.81 11.28 -9.59
N ASP A 98 -2.62 11.30 -10.89
CA ASP A 98 -3.03 10.17 -11.72
C ASP A 98 -2.07 9.01 -11.53
N PRO A 99 -2.57 7.79 -11.30
CA PRO A 99 -1.70 6.63 -11.18
C PRO A 99 -1.12 6.24 -12.56
N HIS A 100 -0.05 5.46 -12.50
CA HIS A 100 0.60 4.91 -13.68
C HIS A 100 -0.36 4.01 -14.46
N PHE A 101 -0.07 3.77 -15.76
CA PHE A 101 -0.93 2.97 -16.65
C PHE A 101 -1.17 1.53 -16.16
N GLU A 102 -0.34 1.00 -15.27
CA GLU A 102 -0.53 -0.35 -14.73
C GLU A 102 -1.68 -0.44 -13.72
N THR A 103 -2.21 0.70 -13.31
CA THR A 103 -3.34 0.78 -12.37
C THR A 103 -4.60 1.15 -13.14
N SER A 104 -5.63 0.32 -13.04
CA SER A 104 -6.92 0.62 -13.66
C SER A 104 -7.82 1.45 -12.75
N GLU A 105 -7.69 1.28 -11.43
CA GLU A 105 -8.57 1.93 -10.47
C GLU A 105 -7.89 2.01 -9.11
N THR A 106 -8.18 3.08 -8.35
CA THR A 106 -7.81 3.18 -6.94
C THR A 106 -9.10 3.36 -6.14
N LYS A 107 -9.09 2.90 -4.88
CA LYS A 107 -10.27 2.99 -4.03
C LYS A 107 -9.88 3.07 -2.57
N TRP A 108 -10.48 4.01 -1.85
CA TRP A 108 -10.40 4.08 -0.40
C TRP A 108 -11.36 3.04 0.18
N MET A 109 -10.86 2.20 1.08
CA MET A 109 -11.62 1.08 1.61
C MET A 109 -11.44 0.95 3.11
N THR A 110 -12.50 0.54 3.80
CA THR A 110 -12.40 0.08 5.17
C THR A 110 -11.79 -1.32 5.18
N LEU A 111 -11.37 -1.81 6.34
CA LEU A 111 -10.89 -3.18 6.46
C LEU A 111 -11.95 -4.18 5.98
N GLU A 112 -13.20 -3.98 6.39
CA GLU A 112 -14.29 -4.89 6.01
C GLU A 112 -14.48 -4.97 4.48
N GLU A 113 -14.40 -3.82 3.81
CA GLU A 113 -14.50 -3.79 2.35
C GLU A 113 -13.35 -4.53 1.70
N PHE A 114 -12.11 -4.32 2.19
CA PHE A 114 -10.97 -5.03 1.64
C PHE A 114 -11.07 -6.54 1.85
N LEU A 115 -11.58 -6.98 3.00
CA LEU A 115 -11.75 -8.40 3.27
C LEU A 115 -12.74 -9.06 2.31
N LYS A 116 -13.65 -8.28 1.72
CA LYS A 116 -14.60 -8.77 0.72
C LYS A 116 -14.07 -8.67 -0.71
N GLU A 117 -13.43 -7.55 -1.04
CA GLU A 117 -13.06 -7.21 -2.42
C GLU A 117 -11.57 -7.32 -2.72
N GLY A 118 -10.74 -7.50 -1.71
CA GLY A 118 -9.30 -7.47 -1.87
C GLY A 118 -8.70 -8.84 -2.18
N ARG A 119 -7.44 -8.79 -2.64
CA ARG A 119 -6.68 -9.99 -2.97
C ARG A 119 -6.47 -10.86 -1.73
N ASP A 120 -6.81 -12.16 -1.83
CA ASP A 120 -6.71 -13.10 -0.71
C ASP A 120 -5.33 -13.08 -0.04
N LEU A 121 -4.29 -13.10 -0.84
CA LEU A 121 -2.91 -13.11 -0.36
C LEU A 121 -2.58 -11.89 0.51
N HIS A 122 -3.22 -10.75 0.25
CA HIS A 122 -2.96 -9.51 0.96
C HIS A 122 -3.83 -9.32 2.20
N ARG A 123 -4.87 -10.12 2.39
CA ARG A 123 -5.79 -9.95 3.54
C ARG A 123 -5.11 -9.98 4.90
N PRO A 124 -4.21 -10.95 5.20
CA PRO A 124 -3.52 -10.93 6.50
C PRO A 124 -2.65 -9.70 6.69
N VAL A 125 -2.05 -9.21 5.62
CA VAL A 125 -1.19 -8.02 5.67
C VAL A 125 -2.03 -6.79 5.99
N VAL A 126 -3.18 -6.63 5.34
CA VAL A 126 -4.08 -5.50 5.57
C VAL A 126 -4.65 -5.53 7.00
N LYS A 127 -4.95 -6.72 7.53
CA LYS A 127 -5.36 -6.87 8.93
C LYS A 127 -4.28 -6.37 9.88
N ALA A 128 -3.02 -6.73 9.62
CA ALA A 128 -1.88 -6.28 10.43
C ALA A 128 -1.72 -4.78 10.35
N ALA A 129 -1.86 -4.21 9.14
CA ALA A 129 -1.78 -2.78 8.93
C ALA A 129 -2.88 -2.04 9.72
N HIS A 130 -4.10 -2.55 9.64
CA HIS A 130 -5.23 -1.95 10.34
C HIS A 130 -5.01 -1.93 11.86
N ARG A 131 -4.50 -3.03 12.43
CA ARG A 131 -4.18 -3.10 13.86
C ARG A 131 -3.15 -2.04 14.25
N LYS A 132 -2.11 -1.88 13.42
CA LYS A 132 -1.06 -0.89 13.69
C LYS A 132 -1.61 0.52 13.60
N ILE A 133 -2.47 0.79 12.62
CA ILE A 133 -3.11 2.10 12.46
C ILE A 133 -3.93 2.44 13.71
N LYS A 134 -4.74 1.49 14.18
CA LYS A 134 -5.54 1.70 15.41
C LYS A 134 -4.65 2.06 16.60
N LYS A 135 -3.54 1.36 16.73
CA LYS A 135 -2.58 1.62 17.80
C LYS A 135 -2.02 3.03 17.72
N LEU A 136 -1.61 3.45 16.51
CA LEU A 136 -1.07 4.79 16.29
C LEU A 136 -2.10 5.88 16.55
N LEU A 137 -3.38 5.59 16.32
CA LEU A 137 -4.47 6.53 16.55
C LEU A 137 -4.97 6.50 18.02
N GLY A 138 -4.39 5.64 18.84
CA GLY A 138 -4.79 5.53 20.25
C GLY A 138 -6.09 4.77 20.47
N GLU A 139 -6.41 3.88 19.57
CA GLU A 139 -7.66 3.10 19.65
C GLU A 139 -7.45 1.65 20.09
#